data_fb553eeabe8eadbaea7407351d9d1ec5
#
_entry.id   fb553eeabe8eadbaea7407351d9d1ec5
#
_cell.length_a   1.000
_cell.length_b   1.000
_cell.length_c   1.000
_cell.angle_alpha   90.00
_cell.angle_beta   90.00
_cell.angle_gamma   90.00
#
_symmetry.space_group_name_H-M   'P 1'
#
loop_
_entity.id
_entity.type
_entity.pdbx_description
1 polymer ?
#
loop_
_entity_poly.entity_id
_entity_poly.type
_entity_poly.pdbx_seq_one_letter_code
_entity_poly.pdbx_strand_id
1 'polypeptide(L)'
;MSRIDDLIRDLCPDGVKFRTLEEIFETRNGYTPSKNDVEAWAGNDIPWFRMDDIRSHGRILRDATQRISKSAVKGGRTFPANSILVATSATIGEHALVRVPHLSNQRFTNLALKDNFKGSFDAKFLFYYCFKLDEWCLKNTTTSSFSSVDMKGFKNFKFPIPPLEVQNEITRTLDQFTQLEAELEAELEARRQQYTYYRKLLIKNASQDAPLVRLRDLGAWHGGITPPKKRSDFWDSPDIHWLTPKDMSTEAVVSTVDHVSSKALTKTSLKYLPKNCIAFVFRSNILRRKLPIAIVHPRVTLNQDMRALVARKDISANYVAEVCLAQQNFLRSHFVRTDGSMAAVDSKALFNHKIPVPPLKTQEQVSNQLAAFRTIATDLTSGLPAEIEARRKQYEYYRDRLLTFPEKN
;
A
#
# COMPACT_ATOMS: atom_id res chain seq x y z
N MET A 1 -17.37 30.78 0.99
CA MET A 1 -18.31 29.65 1.20
C MET A 1 -18.29 28.77 -0.06
N SER A 2 -18.36 27.47 0.07
CA SER A 2 -18.36 26.61 -1.11
C SER A 2 -19.76 26.58 -1.73
N ARG A 3 -19.89 26.32 -3.03
CA ARG A 3 -21.18 26.12 -3.70
C ARG A 3 -22.09 25.12 -2.98
N ILE A 4 -21.49 24.12 -2.31
CA ILE A 4 -22.23 23.13 -1.52
C ILE A 4 -22.85 23.77 -0.26
N ASP A 5 -22.09 24.63 0.45
CA ASP A 5 -22.60 25.32 1.64
C ASP A 5 -23.80 26.21 1.28
N ASP A 6 -23.75 26.87 0.11
CA ASP A 6 -24.86 27.70 -0.40
C ASP A 6 -26.06 26.80 -0.76
N LEU A 7 -25.86 25.69 -1.48
CA LEU A 7 -26.94 24.75 -1.81
C LEU A 7 -27.59 24.14 -0.57
N ILE A 8 -26.84 23.76 0.43
CA ILE A 8 -27.36 23.21 1.69
C ILE A 8 -28.18 24.28 2.42
N ARG A 9 -27.68 25.49 2.52
CA ARG A 9 -28.41 26.62 3.15
C ARG A 9 -29.73 26.91 2.44
N ASP A 10 -29.73 26.91 1.09
CA ASP A 10 -30.88 27.34 0.29
C ASP A 10 -31.93 26.23 0.14
N LEU A 11 -31.49 24.96 -0.01
CA LEU A 11 -32.38 23.82 -0.25
C LEU A 11 -32.69 22.98 0.99
N CYS A 12 -31.90 23.14 2.06
CA CYS A 12 -32.06 22.37 3.30
C CYS A 12 -31.99 23.25 4.57
N PRO A 13 -32.69 24.40 4.61
CA PRO A 13 -32.57 25.34 5.73
C PRO A 13 -32.95 24.73 7.10
N ASP A 14 -33.90 23.79 7.08
CA ASP A 14 -34.35 23.06 8.29
C ASP A 14 -33.69 21.70 8.50
N GLY A 15 -32.61 21.40 7.76
CA GLY A 15 -32.01 20.09 7.74
C GLY A 15 -32.63 19.13 6.71
N VAL A 16 -32.22 17.84 6.75
CA VAL A 16 -32.65 16.82 5.80
C VAL A 16 -33.38 15.67 6.52
N LYS A 17 -34.28 15.01 5.78
CA LYS A 17 -34.95 13.80 6.28
C LYS A 17 -33.94 12.64 6.30
N PHE A 18 -34.05 11.80 7.33
CA PHE A 18 -33.32 10.55 7.41
C PHE A 18 -34.28 9.36 7.32
N ARG A 19 -33.81 8.28 6.73
CA ARG A 19 -34.49 6.99 6.67
C ARG A 19 -33.52 5.87 7.03
N THR A 20 -34.06 4.82 7.63
CA THR A 20 -33.25 3.64 7.94
C THR A 20 -32.84 2.90 6.67
N LEU A 21 -31.73 2.16 6.74
CA LEU A 21 -31.24 1.33 5.66
C LEU A 21 -32.34 0.35 5.20
N GLU A 22 -33.09 -0.26 6.11
CA GLU A 22 -34.18 -1.18 5.79
C GLU A 22 -35.36 -0.51 5.08
N GLU A 23 -35.63 0.79 5.33
CA GLU A 23 -36.66 1.54 4.59
C GLU A 23 -36.23 1.78 3.14
N ILE A 24 -34.93 2.11 2.91
CA ILE A 24 -34.40 2.54 1.60
C ILE A 24 -34.02 1.36 0.71
N PHE A 25 -33.40 0.32 1.29
CA PHE A 25 -32.80 -0.76 0.53
C PHE A 25 -33.49 -2.09 0.73
N GLU A 26 -33.56 -2.87 -0.35
CA GLU A 26 -33.70 -4.32 -0.29
C GLU A 26 -32.33 -4.91 0.01
N THR A 27 -32.22 -5.66 1.11
CA THR A 27 -30.96 -6.28 1.55
C THR A 27 -30.97 -7.77 1.28
N ARG A 28 -29.89 -8.28 0.69
CA ARG A 28 -29.74 -9.72 0.44
C ARG A 28 -28.27 -10.12 0.55
N ASN A 29 -28.00 -11.22 1.25
CA ASN A 29 -26.65 -11.74 1.34
C ASN A 29 -26.23 -12.42 0.03
N GLY A 30 -24.95 -12.28 -0.31
CA GLY A 30 -24.33 -13.08 -1.34
C GLY A 30 -24.23 -14.55 -0.96
N TYR A 31 -23.81 -15.39 -1.89
CA TYR A 31 -23.57 -16.81 -1.66
C TYR A 31 -22.47 -17.34 -2.56
N THR A 32 -21.91 -18.47 -2.16
CA THR A 32 -20.91 -19.20 -2.94
C THR A 32 -21.58 -20.49 -3.46
N PRO A 33 -21.61 -20.74 -4.78
CA PRO A 33 -22.00 -22.02 -5.33
C PRO A 33 -21.13 -23.14 -4.76
N SER A 34 -21.68 -24.37 -4.71
CA SER A 34 -20.87 -25.53 -4.25
C SER A 34 -19.61 -25.66 -5.09
N LYS A 35 -18.48 -25.93 -4.46
CA LYS A 35 -17.21 -26.17 -5.19
C LYS A 35 -17.28 -27.39 -6.11
N ASN A 36 -18.17 -28.33 -5.81
CA ASN A 36 -18.38 -29.56 -6.59
C ASN A 36 -19.35 -29.35 -7.76
N ASP A 37 -20.00 -28.20 -7.85
CA ASP A 37 -20.89 -27.84 -8.94
C ASP A 37 -20.07 -27.27 -10.10
N VAL A 38 -19.54 -28.17 -10.91
CA VAL A 38 -18.66 -27.81 -12.05
C VAL A 38 -19.41 -26.93 -13.06
N GLU A 39 -20.71 -27.17 -13.27
CA GLU A 39 -21.52 -26.41 -14.21
C GLU A 39 -21.67 -24.95 -13.76
N ALA A 40 -21.89 -24.72 -12.46
CA ALA A 40 -21.95 -23.37 -11.89
C ALA A 40 -20.68 -22.55 -12.13
N TRP A 41 -19.52 -23.21 -12.10
CA TRP A 41 -18.20 -22.57 -12.21
C TRP A 41 -17.65 -22.53 -13.64
N ALA A 42 -18.18 -23.32 -14.56
CA ALA A 42 -17.73 -23.37 -15.95
C ALA A 42 -18.28 -22.22 -16.82
N GLY A 43 -19.34 -21.52 -16.37
CA GLY A 43 -19.95 -20.44 -17.11
C GLY A 43 -19.23 -19.11 -16.97
N ASN A 44 -19.42 -18.23 -17.95
CA ASN A 44 -18.85 -16.87 -17.99
C ASN A 44 -19.96 -15.80 -18.12
N ASP A 45 -21.14 -16.05 -17.52
CA ASP A 45 -22.32 -15.24 -17.76
C ASP A 45 -22.42 -14.05 -16.79
N ILE A 46 -22.20 -14.32 -15.50
CA ILE A 46 -22.53 -13.37 -14.42
C ILE A 46 -21.28 -13.08 -13.59
N PRO A 47 -20.90 -11.80 -13.42
CA PRO A 47 -19.83 -11.41 -12.51
C PRO A 47 -20.17 -11.86 -11.08
N TRP A 48 -19.19 -12.52 -10.43
CA TRP A 48 -19.32 -12.98 -9.05
C TRP A 48 -18.22 -12.38 -8.18
N PHE A 49 -18.58 -11.36 -7.39
CA PHE A 49 -17.63 -10.51 -6.67
C PHE A 49 -17.16 -11.10 -5.35
N ARG A 50 -15.89 -10.91 -5.09
CA ARG A 50 -15.19 -11.21 -3.84
C ARG A 50 -14.41 -10.00 -3.36
N MET A 51 -13.88 -10.10 -2.14
CA MET A 51 -13.03 -9.06 -1.55
C MET A 51 -11.80 -8.70 -2.42
N ASP A 52 -11.23 -9.71 -3.10
CA ASP A 52 -10.07 -9.54 -3.98
C ASP A 52 -10.39 -8.60 -5.15
N ASP A 53 -11.64 -8.57 -5.62
CA ASP A 53 -12.05 -7.66 -6.71
C ASP A 53 -12.02 -6.19 -6.26
N ILE A 54 -12.45 -5.89 -5.04
CA ILE A 54 -12.35 -4.52 -4.48
C ILE A 54 -10.90 -4.10 -4.37
N ARG A 55 -10.01 -4.99 -3.94
CA ARG A 55 -8.58 -4.71 -3.76
C ARG A 55 -7.83 -4.52 -5.06
N SER A 56 -8.22 -5.24 -6.12
CA SER A 56 -7.55 -5.19 -7.42
C SER A 56 -8.12 -4.18 -8.39
N HIS A 57 -9.44 -3.89 -8.31
CA HIS A 57 -10.14 -3.00 -9.26
C HIS A 57 -10.72 -1.73 -8.62
N GLY A 58 -10.50 -1.54 -7.30
CA GLY A 58 -11.06 -0.41 -6.56
C GLY A 58 -12.52 -0.62 -6.17
N ARG A 59 -13.13 0.43 -5.62
CA ARG A 59 -14.46 0.37 -5.00
C ARG A 59 -15.64 0.62 -5.96
N ILE A 60 -15.37 0.93 -7.25
CA ILE A 60 -16.42 1.05 -8.29
C ILE A 60 -16.19 -0.06 -9.30
N LEU A 61 -17.02 -1.11 -9.21
CA LEU A 61 -16.83 -2.37 -9.91
C LEU A 61 -17.72 -2.45 -11.15
N ARG A 62 -17.14 -2.88 -12.28
CA ARG A 62 -17.82 -3.08 -13.57
C ARG A 62 -17.73 -4.51 -14.07
N ASP A 63 -16.75 -5.27 -13.58
CA ASP A 63 -16.57 -6.69 -13.86
C ASP A 63 -15.85 -7.35 -12.68
N ALA A 64 -15.94 -8.68 -12.59
CA ALA A 64 -15.31 -9.50 -11.58
C ALA A 64 -14.21 -10.38 -12.20
N THR A 65 -13.17 -10.64 -11.44
CA THR A 65 -12.10 -11.60 -11.82
C THR A 65 -12.66 -12.99 -12.09
N GLN A 66 -13.74 -13.35 -11.39
CA GLN A 66 -14.43 -14.62 -11.55
C GLN A 66 -15.89 -14.39 -11.97
N ARG A 67 -16.32 -15.17 -12.96
CA ARG A 67 -17.71 -15.19 -13.42
C ARG A 67 -18.28 -16.59 -13.21
N ILE A 68 -19.59 -16.69 -13.14
CA ILE A 68 -20.30 -17.93 -12.93
C ILE A 68 -21.42 -18.09 -13.98
N SER A 69 -21.90 -19.32 -14.13
CA SER A 69 -22.98 -19.67 -15.03
C SER A 69 -24.34 -19.13 -14.55
N LYS A 70 -25.28 -18.91 -15.47
CA LYS A 70 -26.66 -18.58 -15.14
C LYS A 70 -27.34 -19.67 -14.32
N SER A 71 -27.00 -20.95 -14.49
CA SER A 71 -27.54 -22.08 -13.71
C SER A 71 -27.19 -21.94 -12.21
N ALA A 72 -26.13 -21.24 -11.86
CA ALA A 72 -25.75 -20.99 -10.48
C ALA A 72 -26.65 -19.95 -9.76
N VAL A 73 -27.56 -19.26 -10.49
CA VAL A 73 -28.37 -18.16 -9.93
C VAL A 73 -29.56 -18.73 -9.15
N LYS A 74 -29.51 -18.74 -7.85
CA LYS A 74 -30.58 -19.19 -6.97
C LYS A 74 -31.81 -18.30 -7.14
N GLY A 75 -32.96 -18.94 -7.47
CA GLY A 75 -34.23 -18.25 -7.65
C GLY A 75 -34.27 -17.28 -8.85
N GLY A 76 -33.35 -17.40 -9.80
CA GLY A 76 -33.31 -16.60 -11.03
C GLY A 76 -33.04 -15.10 -10.84
N ARG A 77 -32.63 -14.67 -9.63
CA ARG A 77 -32.44 -13.23 -9.32
C ARG A 77 -31.00 -12.90 -9.05
N THR A 78 -30.39 -12.13 -9.94
CA THR A 78 -29.14 -11.41 -9.70
C THR A 78 -29.38 -10.18 -8.82
N PHE A 79 -28.29 -9.60 -8.29
CA PHE A 79 -28.34 -8.26 -7.74
C PHE A 79 -28.37 -7.24 -8.89
N PRO A 80 -29.16 -6.16 -8.78
CA PRO A 80 -29.24 -5.17 -9.85
C PRO A 80 -27.97 -4.35 -9.98
N ALA A 81 -27.77 -3.76 -11.16
CA ALA A 81 -26.78 -2.73 -11.36
C ALA A 81 -27.04 -1.52 -10.45
N ASN A 82 -25.99 -0.77 -10.11
CA ASN A 82 -26.01 0.37 -9.18
C ASN A 82 -26.43 0.00 -7.76
N SER A 83 -26.19 -1.23 -7.33
CA SER A 83 -26.30 -1.64 -5.93
C SER A 83 -24.94 -1.59 -5.22
N ILE A 84 -24.96 -1.60 -3.91
CA ILE A 84 -23.75 -1.50 -3.08
C ILE A 84 -23.52 -2.84 -2.38
N LEU A 85 -22.32 -3.37 -2.49
CA LEU A 85 -21.84 -4.50 -1.71
C LEU A 85 -21.20 -3.97 -0.43
N VAL A 86 -21.65 -4.41 0.73
CA VAL A 86 -21.06 -4.08 2.04
C VAL A 86 -20.52 -5.35 2.66
N ALA A 87 -19.26 -5.35 3.06
CA ALA A 87 -18.62 -6.47 3.75
C ALA A 87 -19.12 -6.53 5.21
N THR A 88 -19.99 -7.48 5.50
CA THR A 88 -20.64 -7.65 6.81
C THR A 88 -20.08 -8.81 7.62
N SER A 89 -19.11 -9.57 7.07
CA SER A 89 -18.39 -10.63 7.79
C SER A 89 -16.94 -10.78 7.32
N ALA A 90 -16.06 -11.20 8.20
CA ALA A 90 -14.64 -11.44 8.02
C ALA A 90 -13.81 -10.18 7.72
N THR A 91 -14.10 -9.42 6.68
CA THR A 91 -13.39 -8.18 6.30
C THR A 91 -14.34 -6.98 6.40
N ILE A 92 -14.78 -6.69 7.62
CA ILE A 92 -15.78 -5.65 7.91
C ILE A 92 -15.16 -4.26 7.66
N GLY A 93 -16.00 -3.29 7.23
CA GLY A 93 -15.60 -1.90 7.00
C GLY A 93 -15.13 -1.62 5.57
N GLU A 94 -15.56 -2.43 4.62
CA GLU A 94 -15.33 -2.21 3.20
C GLU A 94 -16.63 -2.34 2.40
N HIS A 95 -16.83 -1.47 1.43
CA HIS A 95 -17.96 -1.51 0.51
C HIS A 95 -17.53 -1.22 -0.93
N ALA A 96 -18.38 -1.52 -1.89
CA ALA A 96 -18.20 -1.20 -3.30
C ALA A 96 -19.51 -0.91 -4.01
N LEU A 97 -19.51 0.05 -4.93
CA LEU A 97 -20.61 0.28 -5.87
C LEU A 97 -20.42 -0.60 -7.11
N VAL A 98 -21.42 -1.45 -7.41
CA VAL A 98 -21.37 -2.34 -8.57
C VAL A 98 -22.26 -1.83 -9.68
N ARG A 99 -21.68 -1.57 -10.86
CA ARG A 99 -22.35 -0.94 -12.01
C ARG A 99 -23.03 -1.91 -12.97
N VAL A 100 -22.98 -3.21 -12.70
CA VAL A 100 -23.55 -4.28 -13.55
C VAL A 100 -24.42 -5.23 -12.75
N PRO A 101 -25.37 -5.95 -13.37
CA PRO A 101 -26.04 -7.06 -12.71
C PRO A 101 -25.01 -8.12 -12.28
N HIS A 102 -25.13 -8.62 -11.05
CA HIS A 102 -24.07 -9.44 -10.47
C HIS A 102 -24.53 -10.36 -9.36
N LEU A 103 -23.61 -11.15 -8.86
CA LEU A 103 -23.70 -11.89 -7.59
C LEU A 103 -22.41 -11.64 -6.78
N SER A 104 -22.42 -12.05 -5.52
CA SER A 104 -21.26 -11.97 -4.64
C SER A 104 -21.17 -13.15 -3.70
N ASN A 105 -20.03 -13.33 -3.04
CA ASN A 105 -19.88 -14.34 -2.01
C ASN A 105 -20.66 -13.96 -0.73
N GLN A 106 -20.79 -14.90 0.20
CA GLN A 106 -21.54 -14.75 1.44
C GLN A 106 -20.98 -13.74 2.45
N ARG A 107 -19.79 -13.17 2.19
CA ARG A 107 -19.21 -12.13 3.06
C ARG A 107 -19.83 -10.76 2.87
N PHE A 108 -20.54 -10.59 1.74
CA PHE A 108 -21.22 -9.35 1.40
C PHE A 108 -22.71 -9.42 1.64
N THR A 109 -23.24 -8.32 2.16
CA THR A 109 -24.65 -7.96 2.08
C THR A 109 -24.80 -6.96 0.94
N ASN A 110 -25.65 -7.27 -0.03
CA ASN A 110 -26.00 -6.38 -1.13
C ASN A 110 -27.14 -5.44 -0.71
N LEU A 111 -26.97 -4.15 -1.03
CA LEU A 111 -27.95 -3.09 -0.83
C LEU A 111 -28.48 -2.66 -2.20
N ALA A 112 -29.67 -3.09 -2.57
CA ALA A 112 -30.36 -2.66 -3.77
C ALA A 112 -31.40 -1.59 -3.42
N LEU A 113 -31.36 -0.43 -4.09
CA LEU A 113 -32.30 0.65 -3.85
C LEU A 113 -33.71 0.19 -4.21
N LYS A 114 -34.70 0.37 -3.29
CA LYS A 114 -36.09 0.06 -3.52
C LYS A 114 -36.72 0.98 -4.57
N ASP A 115 -37.72 0.51 -5.30
CA ASP A 115 -38.29 1.22 -6.42
C ASP A 115 -38.88 2.58 -6.04
N ASN A 116 -39.51 2.70 -4.87
CA ASN A 116 -40.06 3.95 -4.36
C ASN A 116 -39.03 5.03 -4.04
N PHE A 117 -37.73 4.68 -3.99
CA PHE A 117 -36.64 5.61 -3.80
C PHE A 117 -35.81 5.84 -5.08
N LYS A 118 -36.12 5.12 -6.16
CA LYS A 118 -35.56 5.39 -7.48
C LYS A 118 -35.88 6.83 -7.88
N GLY A 119 -34.86 7.63 -8.20
CA GLY A 119 -35.04 9.05 -8.49
C GLY A 119 -34.87 9.98 -7.27
N SER A 120 -34.82 9.46 -6.04
CA SER A 120 -34.52 10.24 -4.84
C SER A 120 -33.03 10.23 -4.47
N PHE A 121 -32.23 9.31 -5.03
CA PHE A 121 -30.85 9.14 -4.73
C PHE A 121 -29.98 9.04 -5.99
N ASP A 122 -28.83 9.70 -5.95
CA ASP A 122 -27.70 9.40 -6.79
C ASP A 122 -26.93 8.18 -6.23
N ALA A 123 -26.60 7.22 -7.09
CA ALA A 123 -25.95 5.97 -6.66
C ALA A 123 -24.53 6.20 -6.10
N LYS A 124 -23.82 7.23 -6.58
CA LYS A 124 -22.51 7.57 -6.04
C LYS A 124 -22.62 8.30 -4.71
N PHE A 125 -23.66 9.11 -4.49
CA PHE A 125 -23.91 9.71 -3.19
C PHE A 125 -24.09 8.62 -2.13
N LEU A 126 -24.92 7.62 -2.42
CA LEU A 126 -25.10 6.45 -1.53
C LEU A 126 -23.77 5.71 -1.30
N PHE A 127 -22.99 5.51 -2.36
CA PHE A 127 -21.66 4.92 -2.26
C PHE A 127 -20.77 5.74 -1.30
N TYR A 128 -20.67 7.06 -1.47
CA TYR A 128 -19.88 7.88 -0.57
C TYR A 128 -20.42 7.87 0.87
N TYR A 129 -21.74 7.86 1.05
CA TYR A 129 -22.30 7.81 2.39
C TYR A 129 -22.02 6.47 3.10
N CYS A 130 -21.81 5.39 2.35
CA CYS A 130 -21.42 4.10 2.91
C CYS A 130 -20.05 4.09 3.61
N PHE A 131 -19.18 5.10 3.44
CA PHE A 131 -18.01 5.24 4.30
C PHE A 131 -18.39 5.45 5.78
N LYS A 132 -19.47 6.19 6.06
CA LYS A 132 -20.00 6.30 7.43
C LYS A 132 -20.62 4.99 7.93
N LEU A 133 -21.23 4.24 7.03
CA LEU A 133 -21.74 2.90 7.34
C LEU A 133 -20.58 1.92 7.64
N ASP A 134 -19.46 1.98 6.90
CA ASP A 134 -18.26 1.19 7.16
C ASP A 134 -17.72 1.45 8.58
N GLU A 135 -17.60 2.72 8.97
CA GLU A 135 -17.15 3.11 10.30
C GLU A 135 -18.10 2.60 11.40
N TRP A 136 -19.41 2.67 11.14
CA TRP A 136 -20.42 2.13 12.04
C TRP A 136 -20.28 0.61 12.16
N CYS A 137 -20.11 -0.11 11.03
CA CYS A 137 -19.94 -1.55 11.01
C CYS A 137 -18.72 -2.00 11.81
N LEU A 138 -17.59 -1.30 11.72
CA LEU A 138 -16.37 -1.59 12.48
C LEU A 138 -16.57 -1.47 14.00
N LYS A 139 -17.43 -0.54 14.44
CA LYS A 139 -17.73 -0.29 15.86
C LYS A 139 -18.83 -1.21 16.41
N ASN A 140 -19.64 -1.84 15.56
CA ASN A 140 -20.81 -2.62 15.94
C ASN A 140 -20.71 -4.06 15.42
N THR A 141 -19.72 -4.79 15.93
CA THR A 141 -19.48 -6.20 15.59
C THR A 141 -19.93 -7.11 16.72
N THR A 142 -20.39 -8.32 16.38
CA THR A 142 -20.67 -9.39 17.35
C THR A 142 -19.42 -10.24 17.54
N THR A 143 -19.12 -10.58 18.80
CA THR A 143 -18.01 -11.47 19.18
C THR A 143 -18.47 -12.93 19.10
N SER A 144 -18.47 -13.50 17.90
CA SER A 144 -18.56 -14.96 17.70
C SER A 144 -17.24 -15.49 17.12
N SER A 145 -17.13 -16.78 16.84
CA SER A 145 -15.93 -17.40 16.25
C SER A 145 -15.44 -16.69 14.95
N PHE A 146 -16.33 -15.96 14.28
CA PHE A 146 -16.00 -15.04 13.20
C PHE A 146 -16.70 -13.71 13.46
N SER A 147 -15.96 -12.60 13.40
CA SER A 147 -16.55 -11.26 13.53
C SER A 147 -17.57 -11.05 12.43
N SER A 148 -18.79 -10.69 12.83
CA SER A 148 -19.87 -10.28 11.94
C SER A 148 -20.51 -8.99 12.45
N VAL A 149 -21.14 -8.23 11.55
CA VAL A 149 -21.83 -6.98 11.91
C VAL A 149 -23.12 -7.31 12.65
N ASP A 150 -23.49 -6.48 13.64
CA ASP A 150 -24.85 -6.49 14.20
C ASP A 150 -25.88 -6.15 13.14
N MET A 151 -26.53 -7.17 12.58
CA MET A 151 -27.48 -7.00 11.47
C MET A 151 -28.76 -6.26 11.85
N LYS A 152 -29.15 -6.25 13.13
CA LYS A 152 -30.31 -5.47 13.59
C LYS A 152 -29.99 -3.97 13.59
N GLY A 153 -28.85 -3.61 14.17
CA GLY A 153 -28.35 -2.24 14.14
C GLY A 153 -28.03 -1.77 12.72
N PHE A 154 -27.45 -2.64 11.87
CA PHE A 154 -27.15 -2.37 10.46
C PHE A 154 -28.40 -1.93 9.68
N LYS A 155 -29.52 -2.64 9.84
CA LYS A 155 -30.79 -2.29 9.20
C LYS A 155 -31.38 -0.97 9.68
N ASN A 156 -31.12 -0.60 10.94
CA ASN A 156 -31.54 0.65 11.57
C ASN A 156 -30.59 1.83 11.29
N PHE A 157 -29.44 1.62 10.64
CA PHE A 157 -28.53 2.70 10.27
C PHE A 157 -29.25 3.71 9.36
N LYS A 158 -29.13 5.00 9.69
CA LYS A 158 -29.87 6.07 9.02
C LYS A 158 -29.08 6.68 7.85
N PHE A 159 -29.74 6.88 6.73
CA PHE A 159 -29.25 7.59 5.55
C PHE A 159 -29.98 8.93 5.39
N PRO A 160 -29.28 10.06 5.12
CA PRO A 160 -29.90 11.33 4.80
C PRO A 160 -30.45 11.31 3.38
N ILE A 161 -31.51 12.08 3.15
CA ILE A 161 -32.14 12.27 1.82
C ILE A 161 -32.09 13.76 1.47
N PRO A 162 -30.91 14.34 1.18
CA PRO A 162 -30.85 15.71 0.68
C PRO A 162 -31.39 15.77 -0.77
N PRO A 163 -31.79 16.94 -1.27
CA PRO A 163 -32.16 17.14 -2.66
C PRO A 163 -31.10 16.62 -3.64
N LEU A 164 -31.50 16.13 -4.81
CA LEU A 164 -30.58 15.57 -5.80
C LEU A 164 -29.49 16.55 -6.24
N GLU A 165 -29.79 17.85 -6.28
CA GLU A 165 -28.79 18.89 -6.60
C GLU A 165 -27.65 18.91 -5.60
N VAL A 166 -27.97 18.79 -4.30
CA VAL A 166 -26.96 18.69 -3.22
C VAL A 166 -26.17 17.39 -3.34
N GLN A 167 -26.85 16.25 -3.57
CA GLN A 167 -26.20 14.95 -3.76
C GLN A 167 -25.22 14.98 -4.92
N ASN A 168 -25.64 15.50 -6.08
CA ASN A 168 -24.83 15.58 -7.29
C ASN A 168 -23.60 16.50 -7.10
N GLU A 169 -23.76 17.63 -6.41
CA GLU A 169 -22.64 18.53 -6.17
C GLU A 169 -21.61 17.93 -5.19
N ILE A 170 -22.09 17.23 -4.15
CA ILE A 170 -21.22 16.47 -3.23
C ILE A 170 -20.47 15.38 -4.01
N THR A 171 -21.19 14.59 -4.80
CA THR A 171 -20.62 13.52 -5.62
C THR A 171 -19.56 14.06 -6.59
N ARG A 172 -19.88 15.16 -7.30
CA ARG A 172 -18.96 15.81 -8.22
C ARG A 172 -17.67 16.25 -7.54
N THR A 173 -17.81 16.83 -6.34
CA THR A 173 -16.65 17.30 -5.57
C THR A 173 -15.79 16.15 -5.08
N LEU A 174 -16.39 15.09 -4.53
CA LEU A 174 -15.66 13.91 -4.05
C LEU A 174 -15.02 13.12 -5.21
N ASP A 175 -15.66 13.03 -6.37
CA ASP A 175 -15.09 12.45 -7.58
C ASP A 175 -13.83 13.19 -8.04
N GLN A 176 -13.81 14.53 -7.97
CA GLN A 176 -12.64 15.32 -8.31
C GLN A 176 -11.43 15.03 -7.40
N PHE A 177 -11.65 14.86 -6.11
CA PHE A 177 -10.58 14.43 -5.19
C PHE A 177 -10.04 13.04 -5.52
N THR A 178 -10.93 12.08 -5.79
CA THR A 178 -10.54 10.71 -6.12
C THR A 178 -9.78 10.64 -7.45
N GLN A 179 -10.21 11.44 -8.43
CA GLN A 179 -9.52 11.52 -9.72
C GLN A 179 -8.12 12.13 -9.57
N LEU A 180 -8.00 13.24 -8.82
CA LEU A 180 -6.71 13.88 -8.57
C LEU A 180 -5.73 12.95 -7.85
N GLU A 181 -6.21 12.18 -6.88
CA GLU A 181 -5.39 11.17 -6.20
C GLU A 181 -4.88 10.11 -7.19
N ALA A 182 -5.76 9.59 -8.05
CA ALA A 182 -5.38 8.60 -9.06
C ALA A 182 -4.36 9.17 -10.09
N GLU A 183 -4.51 10.43 -10.49
CA GLU A 183 -3.55 11.12 -11.37
C GLU A 183 -2.18 11.28 -10.71
N LEU A 184 -2.13 11.66 -9.43
CA LEU A 184 -0.87 11.76 -8.67
C LEU A 184 -0.21 10.39 -8.46
N GLU A 185 -0.98 9.33 -8.21
CA GLU A 185 -0.44 7.97 -8.12
C GLU A 185 0.13 7.49 -9.47
N ALA A 186 -0.55 7.77 -10.56
CA ALA A 186 -0.08 7.45 -11.91
C ALA A 186 1.20 8.23 -12.25
N GLU A 187 1.27 9.52 -11.88
CA GLU A 187 2.49 10.31 -12.06
C GLU A 187 3.65 9.76 -11.23
N LEU A 188 3.40 9.41 -9.97
CA LEU A 188 4.43 8.80 -9.10
C LEU A 188 4.99 7.52 -9.71
N GLU A 189 4.13 6.64 -10.24
CA GLU A 189 4.57 5.41 -10.89
C GLU A 189 5.36 5.72 -12.17
N ALA A 190 4.92 6.66 -12.99
CA ALA A 190 5.66 7.11 -14.17
C ALA A 190 7.04 7.68 -13.80
N ARG A 191 7.16 8.47 -12.73
CA ARG A 191 8.43 8.99 -12.22
C ARG A 191 9.36 7.89 -11.72
N ARG A 192 8.83 6.87 -11.05
CA ARG A 192 9.61 5.69 -10.61
C ARG A 192 10.16 4.90 -11.80
N GLN A 193 9.35 4.69 -12.85
CA GLN A 193 9.79 4.04 -14.08
C GLN A 193 10.85 4.86 -14.81
N GLN A 194 10.64 6.17 -14.92
CA GLN A 194 11.60 7.12 -15.50
C GLN A 194 12.93 7.10 -14.73
N TYR A 195 12.88 7.13 -13.39
CA TYR A 195 14.07 7.02 -12.55
C TYR A 195 14.82 5.70 -12.78
N THR A 196 14.09 4.58 -12.85
CA THR A 196 14.68 3.26 -13.12
C THR A 196 15.37 3.22 -14.50
N TYR A 197 14.77 3.84 -15.51
CA TYR A 197 15.34 3.95 -16.84
C TYR A 197 16.63 4.81 -16.83
N TYR A 198 16.58 6.02 -16.26
CA TYR A 198 17.74 6.90 -16.18
C TYR A 198 18.88 6.31 -15.33
N ARG A 199 18.56 5.62 -14.23
CA ARG A 199 19.55 4.87 -13.45
C ARG A 199 20.36 3.92 -14.34
N LYS A 200 19.68 3.09 -15.13
CA LYS A 200 20.34 2.15 -16.04
C LYS A 200 21.15 2.86 -17.13
N LEU A 201 20.58 3.90 -17.73
CA LEU A 201 21.21 4.66 -18.80
C LEU A 201 22.49 5.38 -18.34
N LEU A 202 22.44 6.13 -17.23
CA LEU A 202 23.58 6.87 -16.71
C LEU A 202 24.71 5.93 -16.27
N ILE A 203 24.37 4.83 -15.60
CA ILE A 203 25.35 3.82 -15.22
C ILE A 203 25.96 3.17 -16.47
N LYS A 204 25.16 2.80 -17.48
CA LYS A 204 25.66 2.24 -18.74
C LYS A 204 26.65 3.19 -19.43
N ASN A 205 26.30 4.48 -19.54
CA ASN A 205 27.16 5.47 -20.18
C ASN A 205 28.47 5.68 -19.39
N ALA A 206 28.38 5.76 -18.06
CA ALA A 206 29.56 5.89 -17.20
C ALA A 206 30.43 4.63 -17.16
N SER A 207 29.90 3.50 -17.61
CA SER A 207 30.58 2.20 -17.62
C SER A 207 31.37 1.93 -18.91
N GLN A 208 31.24 2.79 -19.92
CA GLN A 208 32.04 2.67 -21.14
C GLN A 208 33.52 2.84 -20.74
N ASP A 209 34.33 1.87 -21.06
CA ASP A 209 35.77 1.84 -20.75
C ASP A 209 36.12 1.83 -19.24
N ALA A 210 35.16 1.70 -18.33
CA ALA A 210 35.41 1.63 -16.92
C ALA A 210 35.97 0.26 -16.49
N PRO A 211 37.03 0.21 -15.64
CA PRO A 211 37.52 -1.07 -15.13
C PRO A 211 36.48 -1.80 -14.30
N LEU A 212 36.43 -3.13 -14.47
CA LEU A 212 35.56 -4.01 -13.70
C LEU A 212 36.24 -4.42 -12.39
N VAL A 213 35.70 -4.00 -11.26
CA VAL A 213 36.21 -4.27 -9.93
C VAL A 213 35.27 -5.17 -9.16
N ARG A 214 35.81 -6.16 -8.43
CA ARG A 214 34.99 -7.08 -7.61
C ARG A 214 34.41 -6.31 -6.42
N LEU A 215 33.18 -6.66 -6.02
CA LEU A 215 32.52 -6.03 -4.86
C LEU A 215 33.39 -6.11 -3.59
N ARG A 216 34.11 -7.22 -3.37
CA ARG A 216 35.00 -7.35 -2.21
C ARG A 216 36.17 -6.34 -2.21
N ASP A 217 36.59 -5.87 -3.38
CA ASP A 217 37.76 -5.02 -3.54
C ASP A 217 37.41 -3.52 -3.48
N LEU A 218 36.11 -3.17 -3.34
CA LEU A 218 35.65 -1.77 -3.28
C LEU A 218 35.81 -1.13 -1.90
N GLY A 219 36.09 -1.92 -0.86
CA GLY A 219 36.25 -1.42 0.51
C GLY A 219 36.22 -2.53 1.54
N ALA A 220 35.95 -2.16 2.78
CA ALA A 220 35.89 -3.09 3.89
C ALA A 220 34.42 -3.59 4.09
N TRP A 221 34.27 -4.91 4.06
CA TRP A 221 32.99 -5.55 4.35
C TRP A 221 32.88 -5.93 5.83
N HIS A 222 31.78 -5.57 6.45
CA HIS A 222 31.49 -5.83 7.86
C HIS A 222 30.23 -6.66 8.02
N GLY A 223 30.28 -7.63 8.92
CA GLY A 223 29.11 -8.36 9.39
C GLY A 223 28.64 -7.83 10.74
N GLY A 224 27.39 -8.12 11.07
CA GLY A 224 26.81 -7.79 12.36
C GLY A 224 26.63 -8.98 13.27
N ILE A 225 26.20 -8.70 14.49
CA ILE A 225 25.80 -9.69 15.50
C ILE A 225 24.52 -9.20 16.20
N THR A 226 23.83 -10.11 16.87
CA THR A 226 22.75 -9.78 17.82
C THR A 226 23.31 -9.90 19.23
N PRO A 227 23.37 -8.82 20.02
CA PRO A 227 23.72 -8.90 21.43
C PRO A 227 22.75 -9.82 22.18
N PRO A 228 23.19 -10.50 23.25
CA PRO A 228 22.33 -11.37 24.03
C PRO A 228 21.07 -10.66 24.53
N LYS A 229 19.90 -11.10 24.10
CA LYS A 229 18.59 -10.49 24.44
C LYS A 229 18.27 -10.52 25.93
N LYS A 230 18.84 -11.49 26.68
CA LYS A 230 18.69 -11.60 28.13
C LYS A 230 19.46 -10.52 28.93
N ARG A 231 20.34 -9.78 28.29
CA ARG A 231 21.11 -8.69 28.88
C ARG A 231 20.37 -7.38 28.63
N SER A 232 19.50 -6.97 29.56
CA SER A 232 18.71 -5.73 29.46
C SER A 232 19.63 -4.51 29.29
N ASP A 233 20.79 -4.47 29.95
CA ASP A 233 21.74 -3.39 29.87
C ASP A 233 22.35 -3.17 28.45
N PHE A 234 22.14 -4.10 27.51
CA PHE A 234 22.50 -3.93 26.12
C PHE A 234 21.42 -3.24 25.29
N TRP A 235 20.18 -3.23 25.82
CA TRP A 235 18.99 -2.71 25.14
C TRP A 235 18.36 -1.52 25.89
N ASP A 236 18.78 -1.27 27.12
CA ASP A 236 18.33 -0.12 27.91
C ASP A 236 19.11 1.13 27.50
N SER A 237 18.44 2.30 27.47
CA SER A 237 18.99 3.58 27.02
C SER A 237 19.62 3.50 25.62
N PRO A 238 18.83 3.15 24.60
CA PRO A 238 19.30 2.86 23.28
C PRO A 238 19.67 4.15 22.53
N ASP A 239 20.97 4.40 22.36
CA ASP A 239 21.53 5.57 21.67
C ASP A 239 22.23 5.25 20.35
N ILE A 240 22.46 3.95 20.06
CA ILE A 240 23.19 3.50 18.89
C ILE A 240 22.26 2.75 17.94
N HIS A 241 22.15 3.23 16.72
CA HIS A 241 21.38 2.56 15.67
C HIS A 241 21.84 1.12 15.44
N TRP A 242 20.89 0.18 15.47
CA TRP A 242 21.12 -1.25 15.20
C TRP A 242 20.30 -1.68 14.00
N LEU A 243 20.96 -1.75 12.84
CA LEU A 243 20.33 -2.02 11.56
C LEU A 243 19.95 -3.49 11.41
N THR A 244 18.70 -3.72 11.03
CA THR A 244 18.09 -5.03 10.82
C THR A 244 17.40 -5.10 9.44
N PRO A 245 17.00 -6.28 8.94
CA PRO A 245 16.23 -6.37 7.70
C PRO A 245 14.90 -5.58 7.71
N LYS A 246 14.33 -5.25 8.87
CA LYS A 246 13.09 -4.45 8.99
C LYS A 246 13.28 -3.01 8.49
N ASP A 247 14.49 -2.48 8.67
CA ASP A 247 14.82 -1.09 8.33
C ASP A 247 15.09 -0.91 6.82
N MET A 248 15.17 -2.03 6.05
CA MET A 248 15.59 -2.06 4.66
C MET A 248 14.39 -1.98 3.67
N SER A 249 13.35 -1.23 4.02
CA SER A 249 12.17 -1.01 3.17
C SER A 249 12.45 -0.04 2.01
N THR A 250 13.36 0.89 2.20
CA THR A 250 13.76 1.94 1.24
C THR A 250 15.21 1.79 0.80
N GLU A 251 15.62 2.53 -0.23
CA GLU A 251 17.00 2.55 -0.75
C GLU A 251 17.94 3.47 0.06
N ALA A 252 17.39 4.20 1.05
CA ALA A 252 18.13 5.04 1.97
C ALA A 252 17.61 4.86 3.40
N VAL A 253 18.48 4.57 4.34
CA VAL A 253 18.14 4.45 5.76
C VAL A 253 18.61 5.69 6.49
N VAL A 254 17.68 6.44 7.05
CA VAL A 254 17.93 7.66 7.85
C VAL A 254 17.84 7.42 9.36
N SER A 255 17.16 6.35 9.77
CA SER A 255 17.00 5.90 11.15
C SER A 255 16.74 4.41 11.20
N THR A 256 16.85 3.78 12.36
CA THR A 256 16.53 2.37 12.60
C THR A 256 15.42 2.26 13.63
N VAL A 257 14.63 1.20 13.54
CA VAL A 257 13.59 0.88 14.53
C VAL A 257 14.22 0.47 15.85
N ASP A 258 15.21 -0.43 15.77
CA ASP A 258 15.88 -0.98 16.94
C ASP A 258 17.22 -0.26 17.20
N HIS A 259 17.58 -0.14 18.47
CA HIS A 259 18.82 0.47 18.92
C HIS A 259 19.50 -0.41 19.98
N VAL A 260 20.78 -0.20 20.20
CA VAL A 260 21.55 -0.85 21.27
C VAL A 260 22.28 0.21 22.12
N SER A 261 22.60 -0.17 23.36
CA SER A 261 23.34 0.72 24.24
C SER A 261 24.84 0.75 23.93
N SER A 262 25.54 1.79 24.37
CA SER A 262 27.00 1.89 24.31
C SER A 262 27.70 0.75 25.03
N LYS A 263 27.09 0.14 26.07
CA LYS A 263 27.61 -1.06 26.75
C LYS A 263 27.63 -2.27 25.80
N ALA A 264 26.62 -2.44 24.94
CA ALA A 264 26.62 -3.52 23.94
C ALA A 264 27.82 -3.38 22.99
N LEU A 265 28.13 -2.14 22.55
CA LEU A 265 29.26 -1.88 21.69
C LEU A 265 30.61 -2.22 22.35
N THR A 266 30.77 -1.90 23.65
CA THR A 266 32.05 -2.10 24.38
C THR A 266 32.23 -3.54 24.89
N LYS A 267 31.14 -4.27 25.14
CA LYS A 267 31.15 -5.62 25.74
C LYS A 267 30.92 -6.75 24.75
N THR A 268 30.71 -6.44 23.45
CA THR A 268 30.52 -7.43 22.39
C THR A 268 31.43 -7.12 21.21
N SER A 269 31.39 -7.97 20.16
CA SER A 269 32.12 -7.74 18.90
C SER A 269 31.35 -6.86 17.91
N LEU A 270 30.34 -6.10 18.35
CA LEU A 270 29.65 -5.12 17.51
C LEU A 270 30.65 -4.10 16.97
N LYS A 271 30.52 -3.79 15.69
CA LYS A 271 31.30 -2.74 15.04
C LYS A 271 30.43 -1.53 14.77
N TYR A 272 30.86 -0.36 15.20
CA TYR A 272 30.18 0.90 14.93
C TYR A 272 30.67 1.47 13.60
N LEU A 273 29.88 1.27 12.54
CA LEU A 273 30.23 1.64 11.19
C LEU A 273 30.04 3.14 10.93
N PRO A 274 30.82 3.72 10.02
CA PRO A 274 30.70 5.13 9.66
C PRO A 274 29.39 5.42 8.92
N LYS A 275 29.03 6.69 8.81
CA LYS A 275 27.96 7.20 7.96
C LYS A 275 28.20 6.82 6.50
N ASN A 276 27.10 6.71 5.75
CA ASN A 276 27.09 6.45 4.32
C ASN A 276 27.74 5.10 3.93
N CYS A 277 27.64 4.08 4.79
CA CYS A 277 27.94 2.72 4.36
C CYS A 277 26.82 2.12 3.55
N ILE A 278 27.12 1.11 2.71
CA ILE A 278 26.13 0.43 1.89
C ILE A 278 25.73 -0.87 2.60
N ALA A 279 24.46 -1.00 3.00
CA ALA A 279 23.97 -2.19 3.66
C ALA A 279 23.22 -3.13 2.70
N PHE A 280 23.37 -4.42 2.97
CA PHE A 280 22.72 -5.52 2.25
C PHE A 280 22.09 -6.48 3.25
N VAL A 281 20.90 -6.99 2.95
CA VAL A 281 20.32 -8.12 3.67
C VAL A 281 20.95 -9.40 3.14
N PHE A 282 21.57 -10.20 4.00
CA PHE A 282 22.23 -11.45 3.63
C PHE A 282 21.45 -12.70 4.01
N ARG A 283 20.53 -12.61 4.97
CA ARG A 283 19.67 -13.72 5.38
C ARG A 283 18.30 -13.19 5.82
N SER A 284 17.24 -13.56 5.11
CA SER A 284 15.85 -13.24 5.44
C SER A 284 14.90 -13.83 4.38
N ASN A 285 13.64 -14.10 4.74
CA ASN A 285 12.62 -14.50 3.78
C ASN A 285 12.28 -13.44 2.73
N ILE A 286 12.59 -12.16 2.98
CA ILE A 286 12.43 -11.08 1.99
C ILE A 286 13.27 -11.34 0.72
N LEU A 287 14.40 -12.04 0.85
CA LEU A 287 15.29 -12.38 -0.25
C LEU A 287 14.62 -13.27 -1.31
N ARG A 288 13.53 -13.96 -0.97
CA ARG A 288 12.73 -14.71 -1.96
C ARG A 288 12.08 -13.78 -2.99
N ARG A 289 11.85 -12.51 -2.64
CA ARG A 289 11.19 -11.50 -3.48
C ARG A 289 12.14 -10.40 -3.95
N LYS A 290 12.99 -9.90 -3.07
CA LYS A 290 13.87 -8.75 -3.31
C LYS A 290 15.19 -8.95 -2.57
N LEU A 291 16.32 -8.46 -3.10
CA LEU A 291 17.58 -8.29 -2.37
C LEU A 291 17.65 -6.84 -1.86
N PRO A 292 17.30 -6.54 -0.61
CA PRO A 292 17.36 -5.18 -0.10
C PRO A 292 18.78 -4.66 -0.04
N ILE A 293 18.99 -3.48 -0.61
CA ILE A 293 20.27 -2.73 -0.64
C ILE A 293 19.93 -1.28 -0.32
N ALA A 294 20.68 -0.65 0.58
CA ALA A 294 20.45 0.75 0.93
C ALA A 294 21.75 1.47 1.32
N ILE A 295 21.79 2.78 1.09
CA ILE A 295 22.74 3.69 1.75
C ILE A 295 22.25 3.95 3.16
N VAL A 296 23.13 3.85 4.14
CA VAL A 296 22.83 4.09 5.56
C VAL A 296 23.45 5.41 5.98
N HIS A 297 22.64 6.43 6.13
CA HIS A 297 23.12 7.78 6.44
C HIS A 297 23.66 7.96 7.86
N PRO A 298 23.03 7.40 8.92
CA PRO A 298 23.61 7.48 10.27
C PRO A 298 24.79 6.51 10.44
N ARG A 299 25.54 6.70 11.50
CA ARG A 299 26.46 5.65 12.00
C ARG A 299 25.61 4.51 12.58
N VAL A 300 25.97 3.26 12.30
CA VAL A 300 25.17 2.09 12.69
C VAL A 300 26.01 0.92 13.19
N THR A 301 25.38 0.05 13.94
CA THR A 301 25.77 -1.35 14.12
C THR A 301 24.85 -2.25 13.31
N LEU A 302 25.23 -3.50 13.07
CA LEU A 302 24.46 -4.43 12.24
C LEU A 302 24.02 -5.66 13.05
N ASN A 303 22.84 -6.21 12.71
CA ASN A 303 22.49 -7.55 13.16
C ASN A 303 23.23 -8.63 12.34
N GLN A 304 23.14 -9.91 12.77
CA GLN A 304 23.84 -11.03 12.10
C GLN A 304 23.37 -11.30 10.67
N ASP A 305 22.18 -10.85 10.27
CA ASP A 305 21.60 -11.09 8.96
C ASP A 305 21.98 -10.02 7.92
N MET A 306 22.75 -9.02 8.36
CA MET A 306 23.20 -7.88 7.56
C MET A 306 24.69 -7.96 7.25
N ARG A 307 25.06 -7.38 6.12
CA ARG A 307 26.44 -7.01 5.78
C ARG A 307 26.46 -5.57 5.29
N ALA A 308 27.54 -4.86 5.58
CA ALA A 308 27.73 -3.53 5.02
C ALA A 308 29.15 -3.37 4.43
N LEU A 309 29.19 -2.63 3.33
CA LEU A 309 30.42 -2.18 2.67
C LEU A 309 30.72 -0.75 3.11
N VAL A 310 31.88 -0.55 3.69
CA VAL A 310 32.49 0.76 3.89
C VAL A 310 33.46 0.99 2.73
N ALA A 311 33.07 1.87 1.81
CA ALA A 311 33.80 2.09 0.57
C ALA A 311 35.19 2.74 0.82
N ARG A 312 36.17 2.43 -0.04
CA ARG A 312 37.47 3.11 -0.06
C ARG A 312 37.29 4.59 -0.44
N LYS A 313 38.33 5.40 -0.18
CA LYS A 313 38.31 6.86 -0.43
C LYS A 313 38.15 7.24 -1.91
N ASP A 314 38.56 6.38 -2.83
CA ASP A 314 38.43 6.55 -4.29
C ASP A 314 37.14 5.98 -4.85
N ILE A 315 36.24 5.48 -3.99
CA ILE A 315 34.96 4.86 -4.34
C ILE A 315 33.79 5.63 -3.72
N SER A 316 32.89 6.09 -4.53
CA SER A 316 31.62 6.67 -4.08
C SER A 316 30.66 5.58 -3.62
N ALA A 317 30.32 5.57 -2.33
CA ALA A 317 29.34 4.65 -1.78
C ALA A 317 27.96 4.80 -2.48
N ASN A 318 27.55 6.03 -2.79
CA ASN A 318 26.32 6.28 -3.51
C ASN A 318 26.33 5.65 -4.90
N TYR A 319 27.42 5.79 -5.66
CA TYR A 319 27.54 5.18 -6.98
C TYR A 319 27.47 3.65 -6.92
N VAL A 320 28.19 3.03 -5.99
CA VAL A 320 28.16 1.57 -5.81
C VAL A 320 26.74 1.09 -5.46
N ALA A 321 26.06 1.81 -4.56
CA ALA A 321 24.66 1.49 -4.23
C ALA A 321 23.76 1.58 -5.46
N GLU A 322 23.88 2.65 -6.27
CA GLU A 322 23.08 2.82 -7.49
C GLU A 322 23.34 1.70 -8.52
N VAL A 323 24.61 1.30 -8.69
CA VAL A 323 24.96 0.16 -9.58
C VAL A 323 24.36 -1.15 -9.06
N CYS A 324 24.46 -1.43 -7.76
CA CYS A 324 23.90 -2.63 -7.16
C CYS A 324 22.37 -2.63 -7.24
N LEU A 325 21.73 -1.49 -7.05
CA LEU A 325 20.26 -1.33 -7.19
C LEU A 325 19.81 -1.49 -8.65
N ALA A 326 20.58 -0.96 -9.61
CA ALA A 326 20.28 -1.18 -11.03
C ALA A 326 20.35 -2.66 -11.42
N GLN A 327 21.21 -3.43 -10.77
CA GLN A 327 21.39 -4.87 -10.97
C GLN A 327 20.66 -5.73 -9.95
N GLN A 328 19.79 -5.17 -9.10
CA GLN A 328 19.19 -5.84 -7.93
C GLN A 328 18.53 -7.18 -8.28
N ASN A 329 17.76 -7.23 -9.37
CA ASN A 329 17.09 -8.47 -9.82
C ASN A 329 18.11 -9.52 -10.28
N PHE A 330 19.15 -9.09 -11.01
CA PHE A 330 20.23 -9.98 -11.41
C PHE A 330 20.98 -10.53 -10.20
N LEU A 331 21.39 -9.66 -9.26
CA LEU A 331 22.09 -10.05 -8.04
C LEU A 331 21.24 -11.05 -7.23
N ARG A 332 19.92 -10.80 -7.12
CA ARG A 332 19.02 -11.69 -6.42
C ARG A 332 18.93 -13.06 -7.10
N SER A 333 18.69 -13.11 -8.41
CA SER A 333 18.48 -14.38 -9.14
C SER A 333 19.74 -15.24 -9.21
N HIS A 334 20.95 -14.64 -9.17
CA HIS A 334 22.21 -15.37 -9.32
C HIS A 334 22.91 -15.66 -7.99
N PHE A 335 22.69 -14.85 -6.95
CA PHE A 335 23.44 -14.95 -5.70
C PHE A 335 22.59 -15.23 -4.46
N VAL A 336 21.26 -15.35 -4.59
CA VAL A 336 20.40 -15.73 -3.47
C VAL A 336 19.97 -17.18 -3.59
N ARG A 337 20.23 -17.97 -2.56
CA ARG A 337 19.76 -19.34 -2.41
C ARG A 337 18.43 -19.34 -1.68
N THR A 338 17.46 -20.08 -2.20
CA THR A 338 16.09 -20.15 -1.66
C THR A 338 15.63 -21.56 -1.31
N ASP A 339 16.53 -22.53 -1.40
CA ASP A 339 16.32 -23.95 -1.15
C ASP A 339 16.21 -24.32 0.34
N GLY A 340 16.68 -23.45 1.25
CA GLY A 340 16.58 -23.64 2.70
C GLY A 340 15.30 -23.06 3.33
N SER A 341 15.12 -23.30 4.64
CA SER A 341 14.03 -22.73 5.45
C SER A 341 14.03 -21.20 5.43
N MET A 342 15.20 -20.60 5.32
CA MET A 342 15.42 -19.17 5.19
C MET A 342 16.33 -18.87 3.99
N ALA A 343 15.92 -17.94 3.15
CA ALA A 343 16.74 -17.52 2.01
C ALA A 343 18.00 -16.77 2.47
N ALA A 344 19.11 -17.02 1.77
CA ALA A 344 20.40 -16.44 2.11
C ALA A 344 21.23 -16.10 0.86
N VAL A 345 22.07 -15.08 0.97
CA VAL A 345 23.02 -14.69 -0.08
C VAL A 345 24.23 -15.60 -0.06
N ASP A 346 24.66 -16.07 -1.23
CA ASP A 346 25.98 -16.66 -1.41
C ASP A 346 27.04 -15.59 -1.38
N SER A 347 27.61 -15.40 -0.20
CA SER A 347 28.61 -14.34 0.06
C SER A 347 29.82 -14.43 -0.88
N LYS A 348 30.32 -15.67 -1.15
CA LYS A 348 31.50 -15.86 -2.00
C LYS A 348 31.21 -15.46 -3.44
N ALA A 349 30.07 -15.85 -3.96
CA ALA A 349 29.66 -15.50 -5.32
C ALA A 349 29.39 -14.00 -5.46
N LEU A 350 28.61 -13.40 -4.54
CA LEU A 350 28.33 -11.96 -4.55
C LEU A 350 29.61 -11.13 -4.45
N PHE A 351 30.53 -11.45 -3.53
CA PHE A 351 31.78 -10.69 -3.35
C PHE A 351 32.70 -10.78 -4.56
N ASN A 352 32.62 -11.82 -5.38
CA ASN A 352 33.38 -11.95 -6.63
C ASN A 352 32.68 -11.29 -7.84
N HIS A 353 31.41 -10.85 -7.69
CA HIS A 353 30.74 -10.14 -8.75
C HIS A 353 31.48 -8.83 -9.06
N LYS A 354 31.64 -8.54 -10.34
CA LYS A 354 32.36 -7.35 -10.82
C LYS A 354 31.37 -6.28 -11.26
N ILE A 355 31.62 -5.05 -10.86
CA ILE A 355 30.89 -3.87 -11.32
C ILE A 355 31.83 -2.87 -11.97
N PRO A 356 31.36 -2.04 -12.90
CA PRO A 356 32.15 -0.98 -13.51
C PRO A 356 32.44 0.13 -12.48
N VAL A 357 33.68 0.59 -12.43
CA VAL A 357 34.13 1.63 -11.50
C VAL A 357 34.88 2.70 -12.28
N PRO A 358 34.20 3.71 -12.82
CA PRO A 358 34.82 4.84 -13.51
C PRO A 358 35.60 5.73 -12.51
N PRO A 359 36.34 6.76 -12.97
CA PRO A 359 36.98 7.73 -12.08
C PRO A 359 36.02 8.36 -11.09
N LEU A 360 36.49 8.68 -9.87
CA LEU A 360 35.65 9.17 -8.75
C LEU A 360 34.73 10.35 -9.16
N LYS A 361 35.26 11.30 -9.93
CA LYS A 361 34.51 12.44 -10.45
C LYS A 361 33.28 12.01 -11.24
N THR A 362 33.40 10.99 -12.10
CA THR A 362 32.30 10.44 -12.86
C THR A 362 31.30 9.71 -11.96
N GLN A 363 31.77 8.94 -10.96
CA GLN A 363 30.92 8.30 -9.97
C GLN A 363 30.04 9.32 -9.24
N GLU A 364 30.65 10.43 -8.78
CA GLU A 364 29.95 11.50 -8.06
C GLU A 364 28.93 12.22 -8.97
N GLN A 365 29.30 12.51 -10.23
CA GLN A 365 28.38 13.12 -11.18
C GLN A 365 27.11 12.26 -11.40
N VAL A 366 27.29 10.95 -11.64
CA VAL A 366 26.16 10.02 -11.80
C VAL A 366 25.31 9.97 -10.53
N SER A 367 25.94 9.87 -9.37
CA SER A 367 25.23 9.81 -8.09
C SER A 367 24.42 11.07 -7.81
N ASN A 368 24.97 12.24 -8.09
CA ASN A 368 24.31 13.53 -7.87
C ASN A 368 23.11 13.71 -8.82
N GLN A 369 23.25 13.32 -10.10
CA GLN A 369 22.15 13.35 -11.04
C GLN A 369 21.02 12.42 -10.58
N LEU A 370 21.34 11.19 -10.16
CA LEU A 370 20.34 10.23 -9.68
C LEU A 370 19.69 10.68 -8.37
N ALA A 371 20.43 11.33 -7.47
CA ALA A 371 19.89 11.85 -6.22
C ALA A 371 18.79 12.89 -6.45
N ALA A 372 18.95 13.79 -7.43
CA ALA A 372 17.93 14.78 -7.79
C ALA A 372 16.63 14.12 -8.27
N PHE A 373 16.73 13.10 -9.12
CA PHE A 373 15.55 12.33 -9.56
C PHE A 373 14.89 11.55 -8.42
N ARG A 374 15.70 10.95 -7.54
CA ARG A 374 15.18 10.16 -6.42
C ARG A 374 14.36 10.99 -5.46
N THR A 375 14.78 12.20 -5.14
CA THR A 375 14.04 13.10 -4.23
C THR A 375 12.61 13.30 -4.71
N ILE A 376 12.38 13.54 -6.00
CA ILE A 376 11.04 13.73 -6.56
C ILE A 376 10.18 12.46 -6.44
N ALA A 377 10.78 11.29 -6.65
CA ALA A 377 10.05 10.02 -6.76
C ALA A 377 9.88 9.26 -5.43
N THR A 378 10.67 9.57 -4.40
CA THR A 378 10.73 8.74 -3.18
C THR A 378 10.70 9.52 -1.87
N ASP A 379 10.82 10.85 -1.89
CA ASP A 379 10.80 11.65 -0.67
C ASP A 379 9.38 11.70 -0.10
N LEU A 380 9.21 11.06 1.07
CA LEU A 380 7.95 11.02 1.81
C LEU A 380 7.61 12.34 2.50
N THR A 381 8.52 13.30 2.54
CA THR A 381 8.35 14.57 3.27
C THR A 381 8.13 15.78 2.35
N SER A 382 8.62 15.71 1.12
CA SER A 382 8.60 16.86 0.19
C SER A 382 8.25 16.49 -1.26
N GLY A 383 8.19 15.19 -1.59
CA GLY A 383 7.93 14.72 -2.95
C GLY A 383 6.46 14.36 -3.21
N LEU A 384 6.19 13.76 -4.38
CA LEU A 384 4.86 13.25 -4.74
C LEU A 384 4.21 12.35 -3.68
N PRO A 385 4.94 11.45 -2.98
CA PRO A 385 4.33 10.68 -1.90
C PRO A 385 3.77 11.52 -0.76
N ALA A 386 4.46 12.62 -0.39
CA ALA A 386 3.96 13.54 0.64
C ALA A 386 2.70 14.28 0.18
N GLU A 387 2.64 14.69 -1.08
CA GLU A 387 1.46 15.33 -1.66
C GLU A 387 0.26 14.37 -1.68
N ILE A 388 0.44 13.12 -2.12
CA ILE A 388 -0.61 12.10 -2.11
C ILE A 388 -1.17 11.91 -0.69
N GLU A 389 -0.31 11.76 0.31
CA GLU A 389 -0.74 11.62 1.71
C GLU A 389 -1.49 12.85 2.22
N ALA A 390 -1.03 14.06 1.87
CA ALA A 390 -1.73 15.29 2.23
C ALA A 390 -3.12 15.39 1.56
N ARG A 391 -3.21 14.97 0.28
CA ARG A 391 -4.49 14.93 -0.45
C ARG A 391 -5.45 13.90 0.10
N ARG A 392 -4.96 12.72 0.53
CA ARG A 392 -5.78 11.71 1.21
C ARG A 392 -6.41 12.25 2.49
N LYS A 393 -5.61 12.89 3.35
CA LYS A 393 -6.12 13.53 4.58
C LYS A 393 -7.13 14.63 4.29
N GLN A 394 -6.87 15.44 3.25
CA GLN A 394 -7.79 16.46 2.79
C GLN A 394 -9.10 15.86 2.28
N TYR A 395 -9.04 14.80 1.48
CA TYR A 395 -10.21 14.08 1.01
C TYR A 395 -11.04 13.51 2.16
N GLU A 396 -10.42 12.81 3.12
CA GLU A 396 -11.11 12.26 4.29
C GLU A 396 -11.84 13.36 5.08
N TYR A 397 -11.16 14.47 5.35
CA TYR A 397 -11.75 15.62 6.04
C TYR A 397 -12.97 16.19 5.31
N TYR A 398 -12.85 16.45 4.00
CA TYR A 398 -13.96 16.98 3.21
C TYR A 398 -15.08 15.97 3.02
N ARG A 399 -14.78 14.70 2.79
CA ARG A 399 -15.76 13.62 2.71
C ARG A 399 -16.63 13.61 3.98
N ASP A 400 -16.01 13.58 5.14
CA ASP A 400 -16.73 13.48 6.40
C ASP A 400 -17.56 14.73 6.69
N ARG A 401 -17.06 15.90 6.33
CA ARG A 401 -17.78 17.16 6.44
C ARG A 401 -18.98 17.24 5.49
N LEU A 402 -18.78 16.94 4.20
CA LEU A 402 -19.81 17.04 3.16
C LEU A 402 -20.94 16.01 3.32
N LEU A 403 -20.66 14.90 4.00
CA LEU A 403 -21.64 13.85 4.30
C LEU A 403 -22.28 14.00 5.69
N THR A 404 -22.15 15.16 6.33
CA THR A 404 -22.78 15.43 7.62
C THR A 404 -23.92 16.43 7.43
N PHE A 405 -25.12 15.99 7.77
CA PHE A 405 -26.34 16.80 7.65
C PHE A 405 -27.04 16.92 9.00
N PRO A 406 -27.64 18.08 9.32
CA PRO A 406 -28.59 18.17 10.41
C PRO A 406 -29.86 17.38 10.08
N GLU A 407 -30.37 16.61 11.04
CA GLU A 407 -31.65 15.90 10.88
C GLU A 407 -32.81 16.92 10.99
N LYS A 408 -33.73 16.88 10.04
CA LYS A 408 -34.95 17.71 10.10
C LYS A 408 -35.84 17.19 11.20
N ASN A 409 -36.23 18.06 12.15
CA ASN A 409 -37.17 17.75 13.22
C ASN A 409 -38.57 17.44 12.69
#